data_18dde7e7bb70d8c10d8516c674a182d1
#
_entry.id   18dde7e7bb70d8c10d8516c674a182d1
#
_cell.length_a   1.000
_cell.length_b   1.000
_cell.length_c   1.000
_cell.angle_alpha   90.00
_cell.angle_beta   90.00
_cell.angle_gamma   90.00
#
_symmetry.space_group_name_H-M   'P 1'
#
loop_
_entity.id
_entity.type
_entity.pdbx_description
1 polymer ?
#
loop_
_entity_poly.entity_id
_entity_poly.type
_entity_poly.pdbx_seq_one_letter_code
_entity_poly.pdbx_strand_id
1 'polypeptide(L)'
;MRTAVVILNWNGQKMMETYLSTVVKYSKDEADVWVADNASTDGSLAMLARKFPMVKTLRLDKNYGFAEGYNRALAQIKADYYVLLNSDVEVTHHWLTPLVEYMDAHADVAACQPKLLSAFDKDRFEYAGACGGFLDRYGYPFCRGRIFDTVERDEGQYDYAQDVLWATGACLLIRAADYWRVGGLDGRFFAHCEEIDLCWRLRQRGRRIVCYPESEVYHVGGGTLPKSNPMKTFLNFRNNLTMLYKNLPDDELKGVMRMRRFLDWLAAFEMLVLQRNLGEFKAVLRGRHAFRQWKHDFDKDRKEIAATRTLNPVPERVGYSILWSYYVKGRKTFGALIGSKG
;
A
#
# COMPACT_ATOMS: atom_id res chain seq x y z
N MET A 1 -5.64 20.81 -13.02
CA MET A 1 -4.29 20.20 -12.75
C MET A 1 -4.12 18.97 -13.64
N ARG A 2 -2.88 18.59 -13.96
CA ARG A 2 -2.59 17.43 -14.82
C ARG A 2 -2.44 16.18 -13.95
N THR A 3 -3.24 15.15 -14.22
CA THR A 3 -3.17 13.86 -13.54
C THR A 3 -2.59 12.80 -14.46
N ALA A 4 -1.73 11.93 -13.94
CA ALA A 4 -1.21 10.76 -14.62
C ALA A 4 -1.60 9.49 -13.87
N VAL A 5 -2.37 8.62 -14.51
CA VAL A 5 -2.66 7.26 -14.03
C VAL A 5 -1.54 6.36 -14.55
N VAL A 6 -0.77 5.77 -13.64
CA VAL A 6 0.42 5.00 -13.97
C VAL A 6 0.27 3.57 -13.48
N ILE A 7 0.30 2.63 -14.40
CA ILE A 7 0.29 1.19 -14.12
C ILE A 7 1.70 0.68 -14.30
N LEU A 8 2.31 0.14 -13.24
CA LEU A 8 3.58 -0.57 -13.34
C LEU A 8 3.32 -2.02 -13.72
N ASN A 9 3.78 -2.43 -14.89
CA ASN A 9 3.57 -3.77 -15.42
C ASN A 9 4.83 -4.62 -15.40
N TRP A 10 4.71 -5.86 -14.91
CA TRP A 10 5.71 -6.91 -15.10
C TRP A 10 5.02 -8.25 -15.36
N ASN A 11 5.08 -8.72 -16.62
CA ASN A 11 4.45 -9.95 -17.08
C ASN A 11 2.94 -10.02 -16.76
N GLY A 12 2.25 -8.88 -16.87
CA GLY A 12 0.84 -8.72 -16.52
C GLY A 12 -0.10 -8.66 -17.72
N GLN A 13 0.27 -9.23 -18.88
CA GLN A 13 -0.54 -9.17 -20.10
C GLN A 13 -2.01 -9.52 -19.83
N LYS A 14 -2.26 -10.66 -19.18
CA LYS A 14 -3.62 -11.15 -18.91
C LYS A 14 -4.44 -10.17 -18.03
N MET A 15 -3.83 -9.59 -17.03
CA MET A 15 -4.51 -8.63 -16.15
C MET A 15 -4.85 -7.34 -16.90
N MET A 16 -3.90 -6.81 -17.66
CA MET A 16 -4.15 -5.62 -18.49
C MET A 16 -5.20 -5.90 -19.59
N GLU A 17 -5.21 -7.06 -20.22
CA GLU A 17 -6.25 -7.42 -21.19
C GLU A 17 -7.64 -7.40 -20.58
N THR A 18 -7.77 -7.73 -19.31
CA THR A 18 -9.05 -7.78 -18.60
C THR A 18 -9.48 -6.40 -18.12
N TYR A 19 -8.58 -5.62 -17.48
CA TYR A 19 -8.97 -4.46 -16.70
C TYR A 19 -8.60 -3.11 -17.33
N LEU A 20 -7.58 -3.04 -18.21
CA LEU A 20 -7.09 -1.76 -18.76
C LEU A 20 -8.16 -1.01 -19.58
N SER A 21 -9.10 -1.74 -20.17
CA SER A 21 -10.20 -1.13 -20.93
C SER A 21 -11.08 -0.21 -20.07
N THR A 22 -11.36 -0.58 -18.82
CA THR A 22 -12.13 0.27 -17.89
C THR A 22 -11.32 1.49 -17.48
N VAL A 23 -10.02 1.33 -17.21
CA VAL A 23 -9.11 2.43 -16.89
C VAL A 23 -9.07 3.45 -18.03
N VAL A 24 -8.85 3.00 -19.25
CA VAL A 24 -8.83 3.89 -20.42
C VAL A 24 -10.18 4.58 -20.63
N LYS A 25 -11.28 3.82 -20.55
CA LYS A 25 -12.63 4.34 -20.77
C LYS A 25 -13.00 5.44 -19.79
N TYR A 26 -12.73 5.23 -18.49
CA TYR A 26 -13.20 6.10 -17.41
C TYR A 26 -12.16 7.13 -16.93
N SER A 27 -10.97 7.17 -17.57
CA SER A 27 -9.94 8.17 -17.21
C SER A 27 -9.53 9.06 -18.39
N LYS A 28 -9.94 8.77 -19.63
CA LYS A 28 -9.43 9.41 -20.86
C LYS A 28 -9.60 10.93 -20.91
N ASP A 29 -10.64 11.46 -20.29
CA ASP A 29 -10.94 12.90 -20.31
C ASP A 29 -10.39 13.62 -19.07
N GLU A 30 -9.87 12.87 -18.07
CA GLU A 30 -9.44 13.37 -16.77
C GLU A 30 -7.93 13.19 -16.53
N ALA A 31 -7.30 12.23 -17.20
CA ALA A 31 -5.90 11.89 -16.95
C ALA A 31 -5.21 11.28 -18.16
N ASP A 32 -3.89 11.46 -18.21
CA ASP A 32 -3.01 10.67 -19.07
C ASP A 32 -2.85 9.25 -18.51
N VAL A 33 -3.19 8.22 -19.28
CA VAL A 33 -2.98 6.82 -18.87
C VAL A 33 -1.62 6.33 -19.37
N TRP A 34 -0.80 5.84 -18.44
CA TRP A 34 0.54 5.32 -18.69
C TRP A 34 0.66 3.86 -18.24
N VAL A 35 1.34 3.07 -19.05
CA VAL A 35 1.86 1.77 -18.61
C VAL A 35 3.38 1.84 -18.60
N ALA A 36 3.97 1.71 -17.42
CA ALA A 36 5.40 1.58 -17.24
C ALA A 36 5.76 0.09 -17.22
N ASP A 37 6.33 -0.40 -18.32
CA ASP A 37 6.75 -1.79 -18.45
C ASP A 37 8.10 -2.02 -17.76
N ASN A 38 8.09 -2.84 -16.73
CA ASN A 38 9.23 -3.15 -15.87
C ASN A 38 10.05 -4.34 -16.43
N ALA A 39 10.37 -4.27 -17.73
CA ALA A 39 11.06 -5.29 -18.50
C ALA A 39 10.31 -6.63 -18.55
N SER A 40 9.06 -6.59 -18.98
CA SER A 40 8.27 -7.80 -19.21
C SER A 40 8.85 -8.66 -20.33
N THR A 41 8.70 -9.96 -20.19
CA THR A 41 9.11 -10.98 -21.17
C THR A 41 7.94 -11.68 -21.84
N ASP A 42 6.71 -11.35 -21.44
CA ASP A 42 5.46 -11.81 -22.05
C ASP A 42 5.02 -10.91 -23.23
N GLY A 43 3.82 -11.12 -23.74
CA GLY A 43 3.24 -10.33 -24.83
C GLY A 43 2.68 -8.96 -24.44
N SER A 44 2.95 -8.44 -23.24
CA SER A 44 2.38 -7.18 -22.71
C SER A 44 2.54 -6.01 -23.66
N LEU A 45 3.76 -5.75 -24.15
CA LEU A 45 4.03 -4.61 -25.03
C LEU A 45 3.37 -4.73 -26.40
N ALA A 46 3.38 -5.94 -26.98
CA ALA A 46 2.72 -6.18 -28.26
C ALA A 46 1.19 -6.05 -28.14
N MET A 47 0.63 -6.49 -27.05
CA MET A 47 -0.79 -6.34 -26.70
C MET A 47 -1.17 -4.87 -26.54
N LEU A 48 -0.38 -4.06 -25.81
CA LEU A 48 -0.61 -2.64 -25.64
C LEU A 48 -0.59 -1.90 -26.98
N ALA A 49 0.43 -2.12 -27.80
CA ALA A 49 0.53 -1.49 -29.11
C ALA A 49 -0.66 -1.81 -30.04
N ARG A 50 -1.21 -3.04 -29.96
CA ARG A 50 -2.33 -3.48 -30.78
C ARG A 50 -3.69 -3.05 -30.26
N LYS A 51 -3.96 -3.23 -28.93
CA LYS A 51 -5.29 -3.05 -28.37
C LYS A 51 -5.50 -1.66 -27.72
N PHE A 52 -4.43 -1.02 -27.26
CA PHE A 52 -4.48 0.24 -26.51
C PHE A 52 -3.47 1.26 -27.02
N PRO A 53 -3.47 1.62 -28.33
CA PRO A 53 -2.48 2.53 -28.92
C PRO A 53 -2.51 3.96 -28.33
N MET A 54 -3.62 4.33 -27.64
CA MET A 54 -3.74 5.61 -26.94
C MET A 54 -3.04 5.64 -25.58
N VAL A 55 -2.69 4.49 -25.02
CA VAL A 55 -1.99 4.40 -23.74
C VAL A 55 -0.52 4.74 -23.92
N LYS A 56 -0.02 5.67 -23.14
CA LYS A 56 1.39 6.04 -23.15
C LYS A 56 2.22 4.93 -22.52
N THR A 57 3.20 4.43 -23.24
CA THR A 57 4.04 3.31 -22.77
C THR A 57 5.45 3.78 -22.48
N LEU A 58 5.97 3.42 -21.31
CA LEU A 58 7.31 3.66 -20.86
C LEU A 58 8.01 2.32 -20.61
N ARG A 59 9.25 2.14 -21.09
CA ARG A 59 9.97 0.87 -20.93
C ARG A 59 11.16 1.06 -20.01
N LEU A 60 11.24 0.24 -18.98
CA LEU A 60 12.42 0.13 -18.12
C LEU A 60 13.33 -0.99 -18.63
N ASP A 61 14.64 -0.88 -18.38
CA ASP A 61 15.66 -1.78 -18.91
C ASP A 61 15.71 -3.14 -18.18
N LYS A 62 15.20 -3.20 -16.93
CA LYS A 62 15.10 -4.43 -16.14
C LYS A 62 13.96 -4.35 -15.13
N ASN A 63 13.62 -5.47 -14.49
CA ASN A 63 12.67 -5.48 -13.38
C ASN A 63 13.31 -4.91 -12.11
N TYR A 64 12.88 -3.71 -11.74
CA TYR A 64 13.31 -2.98 -10.55
C TYR A 64 12.45 -3.27 -9.30
N GLY A 65 11.48 -4.18 -9.38
CA GLY A 65 10.45 -4.35 -8.37
C GLY A 65 9.40 -3.24 -8.41
N PHE A 66 8.53 -3.22 -7.41
CA PHE A 66 7.43 -2.26 -7.35
C PHE A 66 7.91 -0.84 -7.01
N ALA A 67 8.63 -0.69 -5.91
CA ALA A 67 9.02 0.61 -5.38
C ALA A 67 9.95 1.40 -6.32
N GLU A 68 11.07 0.83 -6.71
CA GLU A 68 12.02 1.48 -7.59
C GLU A 68 11.49 1.59 -9.03
N GLY A 69 10.66 0.62 -9.47
CA GLY A 69 10.00 0.67 -10.77
C GLY A 69 9.11 1.91 -10.89
N TYR A 70 8.27 2.19 -9.88
CA TYR A 70 7.47 3.41 -9.84
C TYR A 70 8.34 4.67 -9.78
N ASN A 71 9.37 4.73 -8.95
CA ASN A 71 10.25 5.90 -8.88
C ASN A 71 10.84 6.24 -10.26
N ARG A 72 11.33 5.24 -10.98
CA ARG A 72 11.91 5.42 -12.32
C ARG A 72 10.91 5.84 -13.38
N ALA A 73 9.70 5.30 -13.30
CA ALA A 73 8.62 5.68 -14.20
C ALA A 73 8.15 7.11 -13.93
N LEU A 74 7.84 7.43 -12.67
CA LEU A 74 7.32 8.74 -12.28
C LEU A 74 8.32 9.86 -12.49
N ALA A 75 9.62 9.61 -12.39
CA ALA A 75 10.67 10.58 -12.71
C ALA A 75 10.65 11.06 -14.17
N GLN A 76 10.04 10.29 -15.08
CA GLN A 76 9.91 10.60 -16.50
C GLN A 76 8.54 11.21 -16.87
N ILE A 77 7.61 11.28 -15.90
CA ILE A 77 6.24 11.74 -16.11
C ILE A 77 6.02 13.08 -15.41
N LYS A 78 5.68 14.12 -16.18
CA LYS A 78 5.33 15.43 -15.63
C LYS A 78 3.84 15.51 -15.38
N ALA A 79 3.44 15.56 -14.11
CA ALA A 79 2.06 15.73 -13.66
C ALA A 79 2.01 16.43 -12.30
N ASP A 80 0.85 16.97 -11.92
CA ASP A 80 0.60 17.54 -10.60
C ASP A 80 0.19 16.44 -9.62
N TYR A 81 -0.52 15.42 -10.14
CA TYR A 81 -0.94 14.23 -9.42
C TYR A 81 -0.49 12.96 -10.13
N TYR A 82 -0.01 12.00 -9.36
CA TYR A 82 0.20 10.62 -9.79
C TYR A 82 -0.87 9.72 -9.19
N VAL A 83 -1.43 8.82 -9.99
CA VAL A 83 -2.17 7.67 -9.48
C VAL A 83 -1.31 6.44 -9.70
N LEU A 84 -0.84 5.83 -8.61
CA LEU A 84 -0.26 4.48 -8.67
C LEU A 84 -1.44 3.50 -8.73
N LEU A 85 -1.54 2.74 -9.81
CA LEU A 85 -2.65 1.83 -10.05
C LEU A 85 -2.14 0.44 -10.42
N ASN A 86 -2.62 -0.60 -9.73
CA ASN A 86 -2.30 -1.97 -10.09
C ASN A 86 -3.01 -2.39 -11.39
N SER A 87 -2.39 -3.30 -12.14
CA SER A 87 -2.92 -3.83 -13.40
C SER A 87 -4.16 -4.72 -13.24
N ASP A 88 -4.49 -5.13 -12.02
CA ASP A 88 -5.62 -5.98 -11.65
C ASP A 88 -6.74 -5.21 -10.91
N VAL A 89 -6.84 -3.90 -11.17
CA VAL A 89 -7.91 -3.04 -10.68
C VAL A 89 -8.92 -2.73 -11.78
N GLU A 90 -10.19 -3.00 -11.50
CA GLU A 90 -11.33 -2.54 -12.28
C GLU A 90 -11.81 -1.20 -11.71
N VAL A 91 -11.67 -0.13 -12.49
CA VAL A 91 -12.17 1.19 -12.07
C VAL A 91 -13.61 1.39 -12.51
N THR A 92 -14.35 2.19 -11.74
CA THR A 92 -15.75 2.52 -11.98
C THR A 92 -15.90 3.84 -12.74
N HIS A 93 -17.11 4.17 -13.15
CA HIS A 93 -17.44 5.49 -13.70
C HIS A 93 -17.23 6.56 -12.61
N HIS A 94 -16.62 7.69 -12.96
CA HIS A 94 -16.29 8.78 -12.02
C HIS A 94 -15.38 8.41 -10.84
N TRP A 95 -14.51 7.37 -10.98
CA TRP A 95 -13.63 6.98 -9.90
C TRP A 95 -12.55 8.00 -9.56
N LEU A 96 -12.10 8.79 -10.56
CA LEU A 96 -10.95 9.68 -10.40
C LEU A 96 -11.36 11.11 -9.99
N THR A 97 -12.43 11.66 -10.60
CA THR A 97 -12.91 13.03 -10.36
C THR A 97 -13.08 13.34 -8.86
N PRO A 98 -13.82 12.54 -8.04
CA PRO A 98 -14.01 12.86 -6.64
C PRO A 98 -12.70 12.94 -5.83
N LEU A 99 -11.72 12.09 -6.16
CA LEU A 99 -10.43 12.10 -5.49
C LEU A 99 -9.62 13.37 -5.82
N VAL A 100 -9.62 13.79 -7.09
CA VAL A 100 -8.90 14.99 -7.53
C VAL A 100 -9.55 16.24 -6.95
N GLU A 101 -10.88 16.36 -7.03
CA GLU A 101 -11.63 17.48 -6.46
C GLU A 101 -11.44 17.58 -4.94
N TYR A 102 -11.48 16.45 -4.23
CA TYR A 102 -11.20 16.43 -2.80
C TYR A 102 -9.79 16.96 -2.48
N MET A 103 -8.79 16.49 -3.22
CA MET A 103 -7.42 16.96 -3.01
C MET A 103 -7.23 18.43 -3.43
N ASP A 104 -7.91 18.91 -4.47
CA ASP A 104 -7.85 20.31 -4.89
C ASP A 104 -8.45 21.24 -3.82
N ALA A 105 -9.54 20.80 -3.18
CA ALA A 105 -10.17 21.52 -2.07
C ALA A 105 -9.36 21.47 -0.75
N HIS A 106 -8.46 20.49 -0.59
CA HIS A 106 -7.72 20.25 0.66
C HIS A 106 -6.23 20.24 0.42
N ALA A 107 -5.59 21.42 0.45
CA ALA A 107 -4.17 21.57 0.16
C ALA A 107 -3.23 20.86 1.16
N ASP A 108 -3.70 20.54 2.35
CA ASP A 108 -3.01 19.79 3.41
C ASP A 108 -2.99 18.27 3.18
N VAL A 109 -3.85 17.75 2.27
CA VAL A 109 -3.90 16.33 1.89
C VAL A 109 -2.81 16.04 0.86
N ALA A 110 -1.90 15.12 1.18
CA ALA A 110 -0.84 14.68 0.28
C ALA A 110 -1.28 13.52 -0.63
N ALA A 111 -2.12 12.63 -0.13
CA ALA A 111 -2.58 11.47 -0.88
C ALA A 111 -4.00 11.04 -0.48
N CYS A 112 -4.69 10.44 -1.45
CA CYS A 112 -6.00 9.82 -1.27
C CYS A 112 -6.03 8.41 -1.84
N GLN A 113 -6.89 7.56 -1.27
CA GLN A 113 -7.33 6.33 -1.92
C GLN A 113 -8.86 6.29 -2.02
N PRO A 114 -9.41 5.58 -3.02
CA PRO A 114 -10.84 5.24 -3.05
C PRO A 114 -11.18 4.18 -2.00
N LYS A 115 -12.46 3.85 -1.89
CA LYS A 115 -12.91 2.58 -1.30
C LYS A 115 -12.56 1.44 -2.25
N LEU A 116 -11.87 0.41 -1.74
CA LEU A 116 -11.53 -0.78 -2.51
C LEU A 116 -12.42 -1.95 -2.09
N LEU A 117 -13.15 -2.47 -3.07
CA LEU A 117 -13.97 -3.67 -2.94
C LEU A 117 -13.33 -4.85 -3.68
N SER A 118 -13.72 -6.07 -3.32
CA SER A 118 -13.24 -7.28 -3.96
C SER A 118 -13.82 -7.39 -5.38
N ALA A 119 -12.99 -7.69 -6.37
CA ALA A 119 -13.45 -7.98 -7.73
C ALA A 119 -14.25 -9.30 -7.83
N PHE A 120 -14.11 -10.19 -6.85
CA PHE A 120 -14.79 -11.50 -6.83
C PHE A 120 -16.09 -11.49 -6.01
N ASP A 121 -16.17 -10.65 -4.97
CA ASP A 121 -17.35 -10.47 -4.14
C ASP A 121 -17.52 -8.96 -3.90
N LYS A 122 -18.25 -8.33 -4.82
CA LYS A 122 -18.39 -6.86 -4.89
C LYS A 122 -19.09 -6.23 -3.67
N ASP A 123 -19.69 -7.05 -2.82
CA ASP A 123 -20.32 -6.63 -1.55
C ASP A 123 -19.33 -6.69 -0.38
N ARG A 124 -18.07 -7.03 -0.60
CA ARG A 124 -17.04 -7.09 0.45
C ARG A 124 -15.89 -6.17 0.17
N PHE A 125 -15.30 -5.66 1.26
CA PHE A 125 -14.06 -4.92 1.16
C PHE A 125 -12.92 -5.79 0.59
N GLU A 126 -11.98 -5.14 -0.07
CA GLU A 126 -10.78 -5.82 -0.54
C GLU A 126 -9.79 -6.01 0.62
N TYR A 127 -8.97 -7.08 0.55
CA TYR A 127 -8.08 -7.48 1.64
C TYR A 127 -6.93 -6.48 1.92
N ALA A 128 -6.33 -5.91 0.88
CA ALA A 128 -5.05 -5.18 0.99
C ALA A 128 -5.18 -3.66 1.05
N GLY A 129 -6.39 -3.12 1.17
CA GLY A 129 -6.57 -1.66 1.20
C GLY A 129 -7.91 -1.27 1.77
N ALA A 130 -8.95 -2.06 1.47
CA ALA A 130 -10.30 -1.86 1.97
C ALA A 130 -10.70 -0.36 1.95
N CYS A 131 -11.06 0.21 3.08
CA CYS A 131 -11.43 1.63 3.20
C CYS A 131 -10.39 2.44 4.00
N GLY A 132 -9.08 2.22 3.70
CA GLY A 132 -7.96 2.94 4.30
C GLY A 132 -7.30 2.24 5.47
N GLY A 133 -6.01 2.48 5.62
CA GLY A 133 -5.12 1.72 6.50
C GLY A 133 -4.62 2.45 7.74
N PHE A 134 -4.41 1.66 8.78
CA PHE A 134 -3.92 2.04 10.10
C PHE A 134 -2.74 1.14 10.50
N LEU A 135 -2.00 1.52 11.52
CA LEU A 135 -1.01 0.66 12.17
C LEU A 135 -1.34 0.51 13.66
N ASP A 136 -1.09 -0.69 14.20
CA ASP A 136 -1.12 -0.88 15.63
C ASP A 136 0.20 -0.40 16.30
N ARG A 137 0.25 -0.46 17.62
CA ARG A 137 1.44 -0.11 18.41
C ARG A 137 2.72 -0.81 17.93
N TYR A 138 2.59 -2.04 17.44
CA TYR A 138 3.71 -2.88 17.02
C TYR A 138 3.94 -2.89 15.50
N GLY A 139 3.21 -2.04 14.75
CA GLY A 139 3.36 -1.88 13.31
C GLY A 139 2.66 -2.96 12.48
N TYR A 140 1.68 -3.65 13.04
CA TYR A 140 0.82 -4.53 12.26
C TYR A 140 -0.22 -3.70 11.51
N PRO A 141 -0.28 -3.80 10.16
CA PRO A 141 -1.24 -3.05 9.36
C PRO A 141 -2.64 -3.68 9.43
N PHE A 142 -3.64 -2.82 9.55
CA PHE A 142 -5.05 -3.17 9.45
C PHE A 142 -5.83 -2.08 8.74
N CYS A 143 -7.03 -2.38 8.27
CA CYS A 143 -7.83 -1.46 7.48
C CYS A 143 -9.23 -1.31 8.05
N ARG A 144 -9.86 -0.20 7.75
CA ARG A 144 -11.32 -0.04 7.84
C ARG A 144 -11.94 -1.04 6.85
N GLY A 145 -12.67 -2.05 7.38
CA GLY A 145 -13.25 -3.14 6.60
C GLY A 145 -12.44 -4.44 6.59
N ARG A 146 -11.20 -4.47 7.19
CA ARG A 146 -10.42 -5.71 7.28
C ARG A 146 -9.46 -5.73 8.46
N ILE A 147 -9.58 -6.77 9.32
CA ILE A 147 -8.65 -7.07 10.40
C ILE A 147 -8.16 -8.52 10.24
N PHE A 148 -6.88 -8.73 9.97
CA PHE A 148 -6.30 -10.04 9.62
C PHE A 148 -7.11 -10.74 8.53
N ASP A 149 -7.64 -11.94 8.80
CA ASP A 149 -8.44 -12.71 7.83
C ASP A 149 -9.94 -12.37 7.85
N THR A 150 -10.40 -11.52 8.77
CA THR A 150 -11.78 -11.05 8.77
C THR A 150 -11.92 -9.87 7.83
N VAL A 151 -12.66 -10.09 6.73
CA VAL A 151 -13.05 -9.07 5.76
C VAL A 151 -14.54 -8.80 5.94
N GLU A 152 -14.89 -7.54 6.15
CA GLU A 152 -16.27 -7.11 6.39
C GLU A 152 -17.05 -7.01 5.06
N ARG A 153 -18.38 -7.12 5.12
CA ARG A 153 -19.25 -6.69 4.02
C ARG A 153 -19.30 -5.16 4.02
N ASP A 154 -19.44 -4.58 2.84
CA ASP A 154 -19.74 -3.17 2.70
C ASP A 154 -21.26 -2.95 2.85
N GLU A 155 -21.63 -2.34 3.95
CA GLU A 155 -23.00 -1.96 4.30
C GLU A 155 -23.13 -0.44 4.39
N GLY A 156 -22.19 0.31 3.78
CA GLY A 156 -22.11 1.75 3.87
C GLY A 156 -21.54 2.29 5.20
N GLN A 157 -21.09 1.40 6.10
CA GLN A 157 -20.62 1.75 7.44
C GLN A 157 -19.37 2.65 7.43
N TYR A 158 -18.66 2.74 6.29
CA TYR A 158 -17.46 3.56 6.12
C TYR A 158 -17.58 4.59 4.97
N ASP A 159 -18.78 4.96 4.55
CA ASP A 159 -19.04 5.89 3.45
C ASP A 159 -18.86 7.37 3.87
N TYR A 160 -17.75 7.65 4.53
CA TYR A 160 -17.32 9.00 4.90
C TYR A 160 -15.81 9.16 4.77
N ALA A 161 -15.36 10.35 4.40
CA ALA A 161 -13.94 10.68 4.32
C ALA A 161 -13.26 10.46 5.68
N GLN A 162 -12.12 9.78 5.70
CA GLN A 162 -11.40 9.46 6.92
C GLN A 162 -9.91 9.63 6.73
N ASP A 163 -9.28 10.33 7.69
CA ASP A 163 -7.82 10.32 7.81
C ASP A 163 -7.33 8.92 8.12
N VAL A 164 -6.32 8.49 7.39
CA VAL A 164 -5.70 7.17 7.52
C VAL A 164 -4.17 7.32 7.62
N LEU A 165 -3.49 6.30 8.14
CA LEU A 165 -2.04 6.32 8.15
C LEU A 165 -1.48 6.04 6.76
N TRP A 166 -2.07 5.09 6.05
CA TRP A 166 -1.61 4.68 4.74
C TRP A 166 -2.75 4.41 3.77
N ALA A 167 -2.48 4.73 2.53
CA ALA A 167 -3.29 4.38 1.36
C ALA A 167 -2.59 3.24 0.60
N THR A 168 -3.38 2.34 0.03
CA THR A 168 -2.85 1.14 -0.65
C THR A 168 -2.20 1.47 -1.97
N GLY A 169 -1.07 0.83 -2.28
CA GLY A 169 -0.42 0.91 -3.59
C GLY A 169 -1.26 0.33 -4.75
N ALA A 170 -2.38 -0.35 -4.46
CA ALA A 170 -3.28 -0.83 -5.49
C ALA A 170 -4.00 0.31 -6.21
N CYS A 171 -4.36 1.40 -5.48
CA CYS A 171 -4.92 2.63 -6.05
C CYS A 171 -4.61 3.80 -5.12
N LEU A 172 -3.55 4.54 -5.41
CA LEU A 172 -3.05 5.66 -4.61
C LEU A 172 -2.95 6.91 -5.48
N LEU A 173 -3.81 7.90 -5.25
CA LEU A 173 -3.63 9.26 -5.79
C LEU A 173 -2.72 10.05 -4.85
N ILE A 174 -1.65 10.67 -5.37
CA ILE A 174 -0.69 11.42 -4.58
C ILE A 174 -0.23 12.69 -5.31
N ARG A 175 -0.05 13.80 -4.57
CA ARG A 175 0.60 15.00 -5.12
C ARG A 175 2.03 14.71 -5.50
N ALA A 176 2.40 15.01 -6.74
CA ALA A 176 3.77 14.81 -7.23
C ALA A 176 4.81 15.53 -6.37
N ALA A 177 4.51 16.77 -5.96
CA ALA A 177 5.39 17.55 -5.09
C ALA A 177 5.62 16.89 -3.72
N ASP A 178 4.58 16.32 -3.10
CA ASP A 178 4.70 15.61 -1.82
C ASP A 178 5.42 14.28 -1.97
N TYR A 179 5.15 13.53 -3.05
CA TYR A 179 5.87 12.29 -3.38
C TYR A 179 7.38 12.51 -3.40
N TRP A 180 7.83 13.49 -4.18
CA TRP A 180 9.27 13.78 -4.33
C TRP A 180 9.88 14.48 -3.12
N ARG A 181 9.09 15.25 -2.37
CA ARG A 181 9.57 15.90 -1.13
C ARG A 181 10.05 14.90 -0.08
N VAL A 182 9.47 13.72 -0.04
CA VAL A 182 9.89 12.65 0.87
C VAL A 182 10.78 11.61 0.21
N GLY A 183 11.21 11.83 -1.05
CA GLY A 183 12.11 10.94 -1.80
C GLY A 183 11.44 9.76 -2.47
N GLY A 184 10.11 9.80 -2.68
CA GLY A 184 9.33 8.74 -3.31
C GLY A 184 9.21 7.46 -2.46
N LEU A 185 8.94 6.34 -3.10
CA LEU A 185 8.98 5.01 -2.48
C LEU A 185 10.44 4.61 -2.17
N ASP A 186 10.67 3.88 -1.10
CA ASP A 186 12.03 3.37 -0.83
C ASP A 186 12.31 2.14 -1.71
N GLY A 187 13.07 2.34 -2.77
CA GLY A 187 13.38 1.29 -3.78
C GLY A 187 14.03 0.04 -3.20
N ARG A 188 14.69 0.14 -2.03
CA ARG A 188 15.31 -0.99 -1.33
C ARG A 188 14.28 -2.01 -0.86
N PHE A 189 13.02 -1.63 -0.67
CA PHE A 189 11.95 -2.56 -0.25
C PHE A 189 11.60 -3.58 -1.32
N PHE A 190 11.78 -3.24 -2.57
CA PHE A 190 11.41 -4.03 -3.74
C PHE A 190 9.89 -4.15 -3.91
N ALA A 191 9.18 -4.73 -2.95
CA ALA A 191 7.73 -4.80 -2.87
C ALA A 191 7.28 -5.07 -1.41
N HIS A 192 6.09 -4.62 -1.05
CA HIS A 192 5.42 -4.68 0.26
C HIS A 192 5.99 -3.71 1.31
N CYS A 193 5.09 -2.99 1.95
CA CYS A 193 5.30 -1.95 2.96
C CYS A 193 5.93 -0.64 2.45
N GLU A 194 6.29 -0.51 1.18
CA GLU A 194 6.84 0.73 0.61
C GLU A 194 5.83 1.88 0.60
N GLU A 195 4.57 1.59 0.31
CA GLU A 195 3.48 2.55 0.35
C GLU A 195 3.14 2.97 1.78
N ILE A 196 3.21 2.03 2.72
CA ILE A 196 2.98 2.32 4.15
C ILE A 196 4.12 3.22 4.68
N ASP A 197 5.37 2.90 4.33
CA ASP A 197 6.54 3.72 4.68
C ASP A 197 6.44 5.13 4.09
N LEU A 198 6.06 5.26 2.81
CA LEU A 198 5.85 6.56 2.15
C LEU A 198 4.79 7.38 2.88
N CYS A 199 3.63 6.80 3.12
CA CYS A 199 2.52 7.47 3.81
C CYS A 199 2.89 7.86 5.24
N TRP A 200 3.61 7.00 5.98
CA TRP A 200 4.05 7.32 7.33
C TRP A 200 5.03 8.50 7.34
N ARG A 201 5.99 8.55 6.41
CA ARG A 201 6.90 9.71 6.26
C ARG A 201 6.15 11.01 5.97
N LEU A 202 5.09 10.97 5.16
CA LEU A 202 4.21 12.10 4.87
C LEU A 202 3.43 12.53 6.12
N ARG A 203 2.79 11.58 6.81
CA ARG A 203 2.05 11.83 8.06
C ARG A 203 2.93 12.48 9.12
N GLN A 204 4.15 11.99 9.30
CA GLN A 204 5.09 12.58 10.26
C GLN A 204 5.52 14.00 9.92
N ARG A 205 5.40 14.43 8.67
CA ARG A 205 5.60 15.82 8.23
C ARG A 205 4.32 16.66 8.26
N GLY A 206 3.28 16.19 8.96
CA GLY A 206 2.02 16.90 9.12
C GLY A 206 1.09 16.84 7.91
N ARG A 207 1.43 16.07 6.86
CA ARG A 207 0.55 15.89 5.70
C ARG A 207 -0.54 14.87 6.01
N ARG A 208 -1.74 15.06 5.47
CA ARG A 208 -2.85 14.12 5.63
C ARG A 208 -2.87 13.11 4.50
N ILE A 209 -3.28 11.90 4.83
CA ILE A 209 -3.63 10.83 3.89
C ILE A 209 -5.11 10.49 4.14
N VAL A 210 -5.91 10.39 3.10
CA VAL A 210 -7.36 10.23 3.25
C VAL A 210 -7.86 9.04 2.45
N CYS A 211 -8.78 8.27 3.03
CA CYS A 211 -9.66 7.40 2.25
C CYS A 211 -10.94 8.16 1.96
N TYR A 212 -11.29 8.30 0.66
CA TYR A 212 -12.45 9.05 0.19
C TYR A 212 -13.41 8.11 -0.55
N PRO A 213 -14.44 7.59 0.12
CA PRO A 213 -15.28 6.49 -0.38
C PRO A 213 -16.32 6.90 -1.42
N GLU A 214 -16.48 8.19 -1.76
CA GLU A 214 -17.25 8.60 -2.94
C GLU A 214 -16.62 8.10 -4.25
N SER A 215 -15.33 7.75 -4.20
CA SER A 215 -14.66 7.00 -5.24
C SER A 215 -14.55 5.53 -4.84
N GLU A 216 -14.86 4.63 -5.78
CA GLU A 216 -14.89 3.19 -5.57
C GLU A 216 -14.22 2.45 -6.71
N VAL A 217 -13.41 1.43 -6.39
CA VAL A 217 -12.78 0.54 -7.36
C VAL A 217 -12.81 -0.91 -6.86
N TYR A 218 -12.71 -1.85 -7.81
CA TYR A 218 -12.65 -3.29 -7.51
C TYR A 218 -11.23 -3.82 -7.76
N HIS A 219 -10.71 -4.57 -6.82
CA HIS A 219 -9.35 -5.11 -6.91
C HIS A 219 -9.37 -6.63 -6.78
N VAL A 220 -8.64 -7.32 -7.65
CA VAL A 220 -8.52 -8.80 -7.62
C VAL A 220 -7.76 -9.24 -6.39
N GLY A 221 -6.68 -8.57 -6.08
CA GLY A 221 -5.81 -8.89 -4.95
C GLY A 221 -5.07 -10.22 -5.09
N GLY A 222 -3.77 -10.21 -4.79
CA GLY A 222 -2.95 -11.43 -4.85
C GLY A 222 -2.60 -11.91 -6.25
N GLY A 223 -2.89 -11.14 -7.29
CA GLY A 223 -2.62 -11.51 -8.69
C GLY A 223 -1.13 -11.74 -8.99
N THR A 224 -0.23 -11.02 -8.31
CA THR A 224 1.22 -11.15 -8.54
C THR A 224 1.87 -12.19 -7.62
N LEU A 225 1.44 -12.29 -6.36
CA LEU A 225 2.00 -13.24 -5.38
C LEU A 225 0.87 -13.85 -4.53
N PRO A 226 0.62 -15.18 -4.62
CA PRO A 226 -0.36 -15.89 -3.80
C PRO A 226 -0.13 -15.70 -2.29
N LYS A 227 -1.18 -15.88 -1.47
CA LYS A 227 -1.10 -15.71 -0.01
C LYS A 227 0.00 -16.57 0.64
N SER A 228 0.21 -17.80 0.17
CA SER A 228 1.18 -18.77 0.72
C SER A 228 2.53 -18.78 -0.01
N ASN A 229 3.05 -17.60 -0.39
CA ASN A 229 4.35 -17.52 -1.05
C ASN A 229 5.44 -17.13 -0.05
N PRO A 230 6.45 -18.01 0.22
CA PRO A 230 7.53 -17.71 1.17
C PRO A 230 8.33 -16.44 0.85
N MET A 231 8.41 -16.02 -0.42
CA MET A 231 9.05 -14.75 -0.77
C MET A 231 8.22 -13.57 -0.28
N LYS A 232 6.89 -13.63 -0.40
CA LYS A 232 5.98 -12.60 0.12
C LYS A 232 6.13 -12.46 1.65
N THR A 233 6.13 -13.58 2.37
CA THR A 233 6.35 -13.59 3.82
C THR A 233 7.72 -13.05 4.19
N PHE A 234 8.77 -13.45 3.49
CA PHE A 234 10.12 -12.89 3.68
C PHE A 234 10.12 -11.36 3.54
N LEU A 235 9.56 -10.84 2.45
CA LEU A 235 9.50 -9.39 2.20
C LEU A 235 8.69 -8.68 3.27
N ASN A 236 7.50 -9.20 3.64
CA ASN A 236 6.66 -8.61 4.66
C ASN A 236 7.37 -8.48 6.01
N PHE A 237 8.03 -9.52 6.50
CA PHE A 237 8.75 -9.46 7.78
C PHE A 237 9.97 -8.56 7.73
N ARG A 238 10.79 -8.65 6.67
CA ARG A 238 11.97 -7.80 6.50
C ARG A 238 11.58 -6.32 6.40
N ASN A 239 10.65 -6.01 5.50
CA ASN A 239 10.28 -4.64 5.17
C ASN A 239 9.49 -3.97 6.30
N ASN A 240 8.58 -4.70 6.96
CA ASN A 240 7.84 -4.17 8.09
C ASN A 240 8.77 -3.81 9.27
N LEU A 241 9.77 -4.67 9.58
CA LEU A 241 10.77 -4.35 10.60
C LEU A 241 11.64 -3.16 10.19
N THR A 242 11.97 -3.02 8.91
CA THR A 242 12.72 -1.89 8.38
C THR A 242 11.91 -0.59 8.44
N MET A 243 10.65 -0.64 8.06
CA MET A 243 9.71 0.48 8.17
C MET A 243 9.61 0.97 9.63
N LEU A 244 9.46 0.05 10.58
CA LEU A 244 9.47 0.37 12.02
C LEU A 244 10.78 1.02 12.44
N TYR A 245 11.91 0.45 12.02
CA TYR A 245 13.24 1.00 12.32
C TYR A 245 13.40 2.41 11.80
N LYS A 246 12.96 2.69 10.58
CA LYS A 246 13.04 4.01 9.97
C LYS A 246 12.16 5.05 10.68
N ASN A 247 10.92 4.69 11.02
CA ASN A 247 9.88 5.65 11.34
C ASN A 247 9.59 5.80 12.83
N LEU A 248 9.92 4.82 13.68
CA LEU A 248 9.67 4.94 15.11
C LEU A 248 10.60 5.95 15.79
N PRO A 249 10.09 6.72 16.77
CA PRO A 249 10.94 7.55 17.63
C PRO A 249 11.87 6.70 18.50
N ASP A 250 12.98 7.29 18.97
CA ASP A 250 14.06 6.55 19.66
C ASP A 250 13.61 5.94 20.98
N ASP A 251 12.75 6.63 21.71
CA ASP A 251 12.17 6.19 22.98
C ASP A 251 11.26 4.97 22.84
N GLU A 252 10.55 4.84 21.72
CA GLU A 252 9.68 3.69 21.45
C GLU A 252 10.41 2.50 20.80
N LEU A 253 11.40 2.77 19.95
CA LEU A 253 12.02 1.78 19.07
C LEU A 253 12.44 0.51 19.80
N LYS A 254 13.20 0.66 20.89
CA LYS A 254 13.76 -0.49 21.64
C LYS A 254 12.67 -1.38 22.21
N GLY A 255 11.60 -0.77 22.75
CA GLY A 255 10.46 -1.49 23.31
C GLY A 255 9.66 -2.25 22.25
N VAL A 256 9.33 -1.57 21.16
CA VAL A 256 8.59 -2.16 20.03
C VAL A 256 9.38 -3.31 19.40
N MET A 257 10.66 -3.10 19.10
CA MET A 257 11.50 -4.13 18.46
C MET A 257 11.71 -5.38 19.34
N ARG A 258 11.72 -5.22 20.67
CA ARG A 258 11.77 -6.34 21.61
C ARG A 258 10.47 -7.16 21.56
N MET A 259 9.31 -6.49 21.60
CA MET A 259 8.01 -7.16 21.50
C MET A 259 7.85 -7.82 20.12
N ARG A 260 8.22 -7.14 19.02
CA ARG A 260 8.20 -7.74 17.67
C ARG A 260 9.08 -8.98 17.56
N ARG A 261 10.22 -8.99 18.25
CA ARG A 261 11.03 -10.22 18.30
C ARG A 261 10.23 -11.40 18.88
N PHE A 262 9.50 -11.19 19.95
CA PHE A 262 8.66 -12.23 20.56
C PHE A 262 7.49 -12.62 19.62
N LEU A 263 6.74 -11.64 19.13
CA LEU A 263 5.57 -11.87 18.28
C LEU A 263 5.92 -12.55 16.95
N ASP A 264 7.04 -12.16 16.32
CA ASP A 264 7.48 -12.77 15.07
C ASP A 264 7.94 -14.23 15.27
N TRP A 265 8.52 -14.58 16.45
CA TRP A 265 8.81 -15.95 16.81
C TRP A 265 7.53 -16.76 17.03
N LEU A 266 6.53 -16.17 17.65
CA LEU A 266 5.23 -16.81 17.84
C LEU A 266 4.56 -17.08 16.48
N ALA A 267 4.57 -16.13 15.57
CA ALA A 267 4.05 -16.29 14.21
C ALA A 267 4.82 -17.40 13.44
N ALA A 268 6.15 -17.41 13.53
CA ALA A 268 6.95 -18.47 12.90
C ALA A 268 6.61 -19.85 13.45
N PHE A 269 6.46 -19.99 14.77
CA PHE A 269 6.08 -21.23 15.43
C PHE A 269 4.67 -21.69 15.00
N GLU A 270 3.73 -20.77 14.92
CA GLU A 270 2.36 -21.06 14.43
C GLU A 270 2.40 -21.61 12.98
N MET A 271 3.14 -20.97 12.08
CA MET A 271 3.32 -21.44 10.69
C MET A 271 3.94 -22.85 10.63
N LEU A 272 4.89 -23.15 11.52
CA LEU A 272 5.55 -24.45 11.55
C LEU A 272 4.63 -25.56 12.10
N VAL A 273 3.96 -25.29 13.23
CA VAL A 273 3.23 -26.33 14.01
C VAL A 273 1.80 -26.46 13.55
N LEU A 274 1.07 -25.34 13.41
CA LEU A 274 -0.35 -25.37 13.07
C LEU A 274 -0.57 -25.46 11.56
N GLN A 275 0.17 -24.67 10.78
CA GLN A 275 0.05 -24.70 9.32
C GLN A 275 0.93 -25.77 8.65
N ARG A 276 1.86 -26.40 9.40
CA ARG A 276 2.84 -27.38 8.90
C ARG A 276 3.63 -26.87 7.70
N ASN A 277 3.88 -25.57 7.65
CA ASN A 277 4.53 -24.89 6.51
C ASN A 277 5.98 -24.47 6.87
N LEU A 278 6.92 -25.38 6.61
CA LEU A 278 8.35 -25.13 6.83
C LEU A 278 8.91 -23.98 5.96
N GLY A 279 8.32 -23.77 4.76
CA GLY A 279 8.73 -22.70 3.87
C GLY A 279 8.46 -21.32 4.47
N GLU A 280 7.25 -21.11 5.00
CA GLU A 280 6.83 -19.88 5.67
C GLU A 280 7.62 -19.65 6.97
N PHE A 281 7.80 -20.68 7.79
CA PHE A 281 8.66 -20.63 8.98
C PHE A 281 10.07 -20.09 8.64
N LYS A 282 10.74 -20.72 7.64
CA LYS A 282 12.07 -20.30 7.19
C LYS A 282 12.06 -18.86 6.63
N ALA A 283 10.97 -18.45 5.96
CA ALA A 283 10.84 -17.12 5.40
C ALA A 283 10.82 -16.04 6.49
N VAL A 284 10.11 -16.26 7.60
CA VAL A 284 10.11 -15.35 8.76
C VAL A 284 11.53 -15.20 9.32
N LEU A 285 12.23 -16.31 9.55
CA LEU A 285 13.60 -16.29 10.11
C LEU A 285 14.58 -15.57 9.18
N ARG A 286 14.49 -15.85 7.86
CA ARG A 286 15.30 -15.17 6.84
C ARG A 286 15.00 -13.67 6.77
N GLY A 287 13.73 -13.26 6.85
CA GLY A 287 13.32 -11.86 6.85
C GLY A 287 13.91 -11.12 8.06
N ARG A 288 13.81 -11.70 9.25
CA ARG A 288 14.43 -11.13 10.46
C ARG A 288 15.95 -11.09 10.40
N HIS A 289 16.58 -12.10 9.82
CA HIS A 289 18.04 -12.14 9.64
C HIS A 289 18.47 -11.03 8.66
N ALA A 290 17.85 -10.94 7.50
CA ALA A 290 18.13 -9.91 6.51
C ALA A 290 17.92 -8.49 7.07
N PHE A 291 16.85 -8.25 7.84
CA PHE A 291 16.66 -6.98 8.54
C PHE A 291 17.85 -6.63 9.44
N ARG A 292 18.38 -7.59 10.22
CA ARG A 292 19.54 -7.33 11.10
C ARG A 292 20.80 -6.97 10.32
N GLN A 293 20.98 -7.57 9.14
CA GLN A 293 22.16 -7.31 8.30
C GLN A 293 22.11 -5.90 7.69
N TRP A 294 20.93 -5.46 7.22
CA TRP A 294 20.85 -4.23 6.45
C TRP A 294 20.29 -3.01 7.19
N LYS A 295 19.79 -3.15 8.44
CA LYS A 295 19.10 -2.05 9.13
C LYS A 295 19.94 -0.75 9.24
N HIS A 296 21.27 -0.88 9.33
CA HIS A 296 22.16 0.28 9.45
C HIS A 296 22.31 1.07 8.14
N ASP A 297 21.95 0.49 7.00
CA ASP A 297 21.88 1.20 5.71
C ASP A 297 20.79 2.29 5.75
N PHE A 298 19.88 2.23 6.72
CA PHE A 298 18.78 3.17 6.94
C PHE A 298 19.02 4.17 8.07
N ASP A 299 20.21 4.22 8.66
CA ASP A 299 20.54 5.14 9.77
C ASP A 299 20.44 6.61 9.33
N LYS A 300 20.83 6.91 8.08
CA LYS A 300 20.71 8.25 7.50
C LYS A 300 19.23 8.64 7.32
N ASP A 301 18.43 7.74 6.75
CA ASP A 301 16.98 7.96 6.56
C ASP A 301 16.29 8.21 7.90
N ARG A 302 16.62 7.40 8.92
CA ARG A 302 16.09 7.55 10.27
C ARG A 302 16.40 8.92 10.86
N LYS A 303 17.64 9.41 10.72
CA LYS A 303 18.05 10.74 11.19
C LYS A 303 17.29 11.85 10.47
N GLU A 304 17.13 11.74 9.13
CA GLU A 304 16.39 12.70 8.34
C GLU A 304 14.90 12.73 8.70
N ILE A 305 14.28 11.56 8.87
CA ILE A 305 12.89 11.44 9.32
C ILE A 305 12.72 12.08 10.70
N ALA A 306 13.62 11.80 11.64
CA ALA A 306 13.58 12.40 12.98
C ALA A 306 13.71 13.92 12.95
N ALA A 307 14.62 14.45 12.11
CA ALA A 307 14.85 15.89 11.98
C ALA A 307 13.70 16.64 11.30
N THR A 308 12.94 15.97 10.43
CA THR A 308 11.83 16.58 9.67
C THR A 308 10.44 16.27 10.24
N ARG A 309 10.39 15.54 11.35
CA ARG A 309 9.14 15.14 12.01
C ARG A 309 8.49 16.35 12.69
N THR A 310 7.25 16.66 12.31
CA THR A 310 6.42 17.70 12.90
C THR A 310 5.21 17.15 13.65
N LEU A 311 4.84 15.88 13.40
CA LEU A 311 3.71 15.18 14.03
C LEU A 311 4.18 13.89 14.70
N ASN A 312 4.02 13.81 16.02
CA ASN A 312 4.28 12.61 16.81
C ASN A 312 3.51 12.68 18.15
N PRO A 313 2.69 11.66 18.50
CA PRO A 313 2.39 10.48 17.68
C PRO A 313 1.54 10.80 16.47
N VAL A 314 1.61 9.94 15.45
CA VAL A 314 0.67 9.95 14.32
C VAL A 314 -0.64 9.31 14.81
N PRO A 315 -1.80 10.00 14.73
CA PRO A 315 -3.05 9.54 15.36
C PRO A 315 -3.55 8.19 14.84
N GLU A 316 -3.30 7.89 13.57
CA GLU A 316 -3.75 6.66 12.90
C GLU A 316 -2.83 5.45 13.19
N ARG A 317 -1.77 5.65 13.97
CA ARG A 317 -1.04 4.58 14.63
C ARG A 317 -1.59 4.41 16.04
N VAL A 318 -2.44 3.39 16.23
CA VAL A 318 -3.14 3.18 17.50
C VAL A 318 -2.21 2.67 18.60
N GLY A 319 -2.46 3.11 19.84
CA GLY A 319 -1.60 2.82 21.01
C GLY A 319 -1.76 1.41 21.60
N TYR A 320 -2.57 0.53 21.00
CA TYR A 320 -2.85 -0.83 21.47
C TYR A 320 -2.44 -1.90 20.44
N SER A 321 -2.46 -3.18 20.86
CA SER A 321 -2.18 -4.31 19.97
C SER A 321 -3.45 -4.83 19.33
N ILE A 322 -3.49 -4.89 17.99
CA ILE A 322 -4.59 -5.53 17.27
C ILE A 322 -4.56 -7.06 17.41
N LEU A 323 -3.37 -7.66 17.57
CA LEU A 323 -3.27 -9.11 17.86
C LEU A 323 -4.02 -9.48 19.15
N TRP A 324 -3.77 -8.72 20.24
CA TRP A 324 -4.48 -8.93 21.49
C TRP A 324 -5.98 -8.69 21.36
N SER A 325 -6.35 -7.60 20.69
CA SER A 325 -7.76 -7.25 20.50
C SER A 325 -8.51 -8.29 19.67
N TYR A 326 -7.90 -8.81 18.62
CA TYR A 326 -8.50 -9.77 17.70
C TYR A 326 -8.56 -11.19 18.30
N TYR A 327 -7.42 -11.73 18.76
CA TYR A 327 -7.33 -13.13 19.19
C TYR A 327 -7.77 -13.36 20.62
N VAL A 328 -7.58 -12.40 21.53
CA VAL A 328 -7.91 -12.55 22.95
C VAL A 328 -9.25 -11.91 23.31
N LYS A 329 -9.51 -10.68 22.80
CA LYS A 329 -10.77 -9.97 23.10
C LYS A 329 -11.89 -10.24 22.09
N GLY A 330 -11.64 -11.00 21.03
CA GLY A 330 -12.63 -11.34 20.00
C GLY A 330 -13.12 -10.15 19.14
N ARG A 331 -12.41 -9.02 19.14
CA ARG A 331 -12.76 -7.81 18.36
C ARG A 331 -12.27 -7.97 16.94
N LYS A 332 -13.14 -8.45 16.06
CA LYS A 332 -12.75 -8.88 14.70
C LYS A 332 -13.06 -7.84 13.60
N THR A 333 -13.84 -6.82 13.90
CA THR A 333 -14.18 -5.75 12.95
C THR A 333 -13.54 -4.43 13.35
N PHE A 334 -13.39 -3.52 12.40
CA PHE A 334 -12.81 -2.20 12.66
C PHE A 334 -13.64 -1.40 13.66
N GLY A 335 -14.98 -1.42 13.52
CA GLY A 335 -15.88 -0.77 14.48
C GLY A 335 -15.73 -1.32 15.90
N ALA A 336 -15.56 -2.65 16.06
CA ALA A 336 -15.34 -3.27 17.36
C ALA A 336 -13.96 -2.92 17.98
N LEU A 337 -12.95 -2.61 17.15
CA LEU A 337 -11.62 -2.19 17.61
C LEU A 337 -11.60 -0.76 18.13
N ILE A 338 -12.19 0.18 17.36
CA ILE A 338 -12.11 1.62 17.68
C ILE A 338 -13.19 2.03 18.69
N GLY A 339 -14.17 1.16 18.93
CA GLY A 339 -15.40 1.47 19.64
C GLY A 339 -16.35 2.24 18.73
N SER A 340 -17.62 1.91 18.71
CA SER A 340 -18.62 2.73 18.07
C SER A 340 -18.54 4.12 18.69
N LYS A 341 -17.95 5.07 17.97
CA LYS A 341 -18.24 6.47 18.25
C LYS A 341 -19.68 6.65 17.80
N GLY A 342 -20.62 6.56 18.79
CA GLY A 342 -21.98 6.97 18.60
C GLY A 342 -22.08 8.45 18.28
#